data_0d093c1f02798e676b84cafd55737988
#
_entry.id   0d093c1f02798e676b84cafd55737988
#
_cell.length_a   1.000
_cell.length_b   1.000
_cell.length_c   1.000
_cell.angle_alpha   90.00
_cell.angle_beta   90.00
_cell.angle_gamma   90.00
#
_symmetry.space_group_name_H-M   'P 1'
#
loop_
_entity.id
_entity.type
_entity.pdbx_description
1 polymer ?
#
loop_
_entity_poly.entity_id
_entity_poly.type
_entity_poly.pdbx_seq_one_letter_code
_entity_poly.pdbx_strand_id
1 'polypeptide(L)'
;MSRDPAGRRRRRAAISLARFLKSRDGLAAVEFAFIAPIMVLLFFGVLEGSSAYSASRKALLAANTLADLVAQETSITKESLDDLFVGMEDVISAGDADVAFRVVSVVLDPDTDEVKVHWSRDSDGGTPYAAGAVYDGDVDPALLDDASSLIIAETSYDYASPISQKVIGAFMMEKTATRWPRMSSKVQYCVSAGSCTS
;
A
#
# COMPACT_ATOMS: atom_id res chain seq x y z
N MET A 1 2.88 54.50 -67.58
CA MET A 1 3.61 53.36 -66.99
C MET A 1 2.87 52.89 -65.78
N SER A 2 1.93 51.95 -65.98
CA SER A 2 1.10 51.37 -64.88
C SER A 2 1.94 50.31 -64.15
N ARG A 3 2.25 50.49 -62.88
CA ARG A 3 2.91 49.50 -62.04
C ARG A 3 1.88 48.51 -61.54
N ASP A 4 1.95 47.30 -61.99
CA ASP A 4 1.04 46.20 -61.59
C ASP A 4 1.19 45.87 -60.09
N PRO A 5 0.21 46.15 -59.21
CA PRO A 5 0.23 45.90 -57.77
C PRO A 5 0.05 44.39 -57.45
N ALA A 6 -0.48 43.60 -58.40
CA ALA A 6 -0.70 42.16 -58.20
C ALA A 6 0.60 41.34 -58.21
N GLY A 7 1.59 41.76 -59.04
CA GLY A 7 2.92 41.10 -59.07
C GLY A 7 3.72 41.25 -57.79
N ARG A 8 3.55 42.39 -57.07
CA ARG A 8 4.25 42.63 -55.78
C ARG A 8 3.70 41.76 -54.64
N ARG A 9 2.37 41.54 -54.63
CA ARG A 9 1.75 40.70 -53.60
C ARG A 9 2.16 39.22 -53.77
N ARG A 10 2.16 38.69 -55.00
CA ARG A 10 2.56 37.31 -55.30
C ARG A 10 4.06 37.08 -54.97
N ARG A 11 4.95 38.01 -55.26
CA ARG A 11 6.37 37.91 -54.90
C ARG A 11 6.60 37.96 -53.38
N ARG A 12 5.89 38.80 -52.65
CA ARG A 12 5.97 38.87 -51.17
C ARG A 12 5.46 37.56 -50.52
N ALA A 13 4.36 36.99 -51.00
CA ALA A 13 3.82 35.70 -50.51
C ALA A 13 4.81 34.56 -50.79
N ALA A 14 5.39 34.49 -51.99
CA ALA A 14 6.37 33.45 -52.34
C ALA A 14 7.67 33.54 -51.53
N ILE A 15 8.16 34.75 -51.23
CA ILE A 15 9.33 34.97 -50.38
C ILE A 15 9.04 34.60 -48.91
N SER A 16 7.82 34.87 -48.44
CA SER A 16 7.37 34.51 -47.09
C SER A 16 7.29 33.01 -46.96
N LEU A 17 6.70 32.29 -47.94
CA LEU A 17 6.60 30.84 -47.94
C LEU A 17 7.97 30.16 -48.02
N ALA A 18 8.88 30.64 -48.87
CA ALA A 18 10.25 30.13 -48.99
C ALA A 18 11.06 30.35 -47.72
N ARG A 19 10.82 31.47 -47.00
CA ARG A 19 11.46 31.75 -45.71
C ARG A 19 10.91 30.82 -44.61
N PHE A 20 9.60 30.57 -44.61
CA PHE A 20 8.94 29.65 -43.66
C PHE A 20 9.45 28.21 -43.88
N LEU A 21 9.56 27.74 -45.14
CA LEU A 21 10.08 26.40 -45.46
C LEU A 21 11.58 26.24 -45.16
N LYS A 22 12.35 27.34 -45.10
CA LYS A 22 13.79 27.35 -44.80
C LYS A 22 14.11 27.63 -43.33
N SER A 23 13.11 28.02 -42.53
CA SER A 23 13.29 28.31 -41.10
C SER A 23 13.43 26.98 -40.36
N ARG A 24 14.52 26.84 -39.61
CA ARG A 24 14.77 25.68 -38.72
C ARG A 24 14.08 25.82 -37.38
N ASP A 25 13.42 26.94 -37.13
CA ASP A 25 12.74 27.22 -35.86
C ASP A 25 11.56 26.27 -35.63
N GLY A 26 10.94 25.76 -36.71
CA GLY A 26 9.88 24.74 -36.63
C GLY A 26 10.39 23.36 -36.24
N LEU A 27 11.66 23.04 -36.47
CA LEU A 27 12.23 21.72 -36.14
C LEU A 27 12.30 21.52 -34.63
N ALA A 28 12.77 22.51 -33.89
CA ALA A 28 12.81 22.45 -32.43
C ALA A 28 11.40 22.31 -31.79
N ALA A 29 10.40 22.95 -32.38
CA ALA A 29 9.01 22.81 -31.92
C ALA A 29 8.48 21.40 -32.16
N VAL A 30 8.83 20.77 -33.28
CA VAL A 30 8.45 19.38 -33.58
C VAL A 30 9.18 18.39 -32.67
N GLU A 31 10.48 18.58 -32.43
CA GLU A 31 11.25 17.77 -31.49
C GLU A 31 10.66 17.88 -30.07
N PHE A 32 10.36 19.08 -29.62
CA PHE A 32 9.71 19.30 -28.32
C PHE A 32 8.32 18.61 -28.25
N ALA A 33 7.53 18.70 -29.32
CA ALA A 33 6.20 18.07 -29.37
C ALA A 33 6.24 16.54 -29.25
N PHE A 34 7.32 15.89 -29.66
CA PHE A 34 7.52 14.45 -29.45
C PHE A 34 8.04 14.11 -28.04
N ILE A 35 8.87 14.95 -27.47
CA ILE A 35 9.48 14.71 -26.16
C ILE A 35 8.50 15.08 -25.02
N ALA A 36 7.75 16.17 -25.18
CA ALA A 36 6.85 16.69 -24.14
C ALA A 36 5.84 15.64 -23.61
N PRO A 37 5.14 14.85 -24.44
CA PRO A 37 4.23 13.82 -23.93
C PRO A 37 4.94 12.77 -23.08
N ILE A 38 6.14 12.36 -23.48
CA ILE A 38 6.94 11.38 -22.74
C ILE A 38 7.36 11.96 -21.38
N MET A 39 7.83 13.21 -21.36
CA MET A 39 8.21 13.89 -20.12
C MET A 39 7.03 14.05 -19.17
N VAL A 40 5.84 14.37 -19.69
CA VAL A 40 4.60 14.47 -18.90
C VAL A 40 4.22 13.12 -18.30
N LEU A 41 4.30 12.04 -19.09
CA LEU A 41 4.04 10.68 -18.59
C LEU A 41 5.04 10.27 -17.52
N LEU A 42 6.33 10.54 -17.72
CA LEU A 42 7.36 10.26 -16.71
C LEU A 42 7.13 11.07 -15.43
N PHE A 43 6.78 12.36 -15.57
CA PHE A 43 6.50 13.21 -14.42
C PHE A 43 5.34 12.65 -13.56
N PHE A 44 4.22 12.32 -14.19
CA PHE A 44 3.09 11.71 -13.47
C PHE A 44 3.42 10.32 -12.95
N GLY A 45 4.21 9.53 -13.68
CA GLY A 45 4.68 8.22 -13.22
C GLY A 45 5.53 8.30 -11.95
N VAL A 46 6.41 9.30 -11.84
CA VAL A 46 7.22 9.54 -10.64
C VAL A 46 6.34 9.98 -9.46
N LEU A 47 5.39 10.89 -9.69
CA LEU A 47 4.46 11.32 -8.64
C LEU A 47 3.64 10.15 -8.12
N GLU A 48 3.08 9.34 -9.02
CA GLU A 48 2.26 8.18 -8.70
C GLU A 48 3.07 7.11 -7.95
N GLY A 49 4.25 6.78 -8.46
CA GLY A 49 5.15 5.83 -7.82
C GLY A 49 5.60 6.27 -6.42
N SER A 50 5.85 7.57 -6.23
CA SER A 50 6.19 8.13 -4.92
C SER A 50 5.02 8.03 -3.92
N SER A 51 3.80 8.29 -4.38
CA SER A 51 2.59 8.19 -3.56
C SER A 51 2.31 6.74 -3.17
N ALA A 52 2.38 5.80 -4.12
CA ALA A 52 2.21 4.37 -3.88
C ALA A 52 3.28 3.83 -2.90
N TYR A 53 4.53 4.23 -3.08
CA TYR A 53 5.62 3.86 -2.17
C TYR A 53 5.38 4.39 -0.75
N SER A 54 4.94 5.64 -0.61
CA SER A 54 4.60 6.24 0.68
C SER A 54 3.46 5.48 1.38
N ALA A 55 2.39 5.13 0.65
CA ALA A 55 1.28 4.33 1.15
C ALA A 55 1.75 2.94 1.62
N SER A 56 2.56 2.26 0.81
CA SER A 56 3.14 0.95 1.15
C SER A 56 3.99 1.02 2.43
N ARG A 57 4.76 2.09 2.62
CA ARG A 57 5.54 2.28 3.85
C ARG A 57 4.67 2.56 5.07
N LYS A 58 3.59 3.33 4.94
CA LYS A 58 2.64 3.57 6.02
C LYS A 58 1.95 2.27 6.45
N ALA A 59 1.48 1.47 5.50
CA ALA A 59 0.87 0.16 5.78
C ALA A 59 1.84 -0.77 6.53
N LEU A 60 3.09 -0.85 6.09
CA LEU A 60 4.12 -1.64 6.79
C LEU A 60 4.41 -1.11 8.19
N LEU A 61 4.46 0.22 8.36
CA LEU A 61 4.68 0.82 9.67
C LEU A 61 3.52 0.50 10.62
N ALA A 62 2.28 0.58 10.15
CA ALA A 62 1.10 0.25 10.95
C ALA A 62 1.09 -1.24 11.33
N ALA A 63 1.37 -2.16 10.41
CA ALA A 63 1.50 -3.58 10.73
C ALA A 63 2.57 -3.82 11.80
N ASN A 64 3.74 -3.21 11.67
CA ASN A 64 4.83 -3.32 12.64
C ASN A 64 4.44 -2.76 14.02
N THR A 65 3.77 -1.60 14.05
CA THR A 65 3.34 -0.96 15.29
C THR A 65 2.25 -1.78 15.97
N LEU A 66 1.28 -2.27 15.21
CA LEU A 66 0.20 -3.12 15.72
C LEU A 66 0.76 -4.41 16.31
N ALA A 67 1.64 -5.11 15.57
CA ALA A 67 2.29 -6.33 16.07
C ALA A 67 3.10 -6.05 17.34
N ASP A 68 3.81 -4.93 17.40
CA ASP A 68 4.63 -4.56 18.55
C ASP A 68 3.79 -4.22 19.78
N LEU A 69 2.69 -3.48 19.61
CA LEU A 69 1.78 -3.14 20.73
C LEU A 69 1.10 -4.40 21.29
N VAL A 70 0.61 -5.28 20.43
CA VAL A 70 0.02 -6.55 20.88
C VAL A 70 1.05 -7.43 21.56
N ALA A 71 2.29 -7.50 21.05
CA ALA A 71 3.36 -8.30 21.63
C ALA A 71 3.86 -7.79 22.99
N GLN A 72 3.55 -6.56 23.37
CA GLN A 72 3.88 -5.99 24.70
C GLN A 72 2.86 -6.40 25.78
N GLU A 73 1.72 -6.91 25.40
CA GLU A 73 0.67 -7.32 26.33
C GLU A 73 0.84 -8.79 26.74
N THR A 74 0.42 -9.15 27.95
CA THR A 74 0.30 -10.53 28.40
C THR A 74 -1.05 -11.12 27.98
N SER A 75 -2.06 -10.26 27.95
CA SER A 75 -3.41 -10.57 27.47
C SER A 75 -4.02 -9.31 26.86
N ILE A 76 -4.75 -9.48 25.80
CA ILE A 76 -5.45 -8.39 25.11
C ILE A 76 -6.95 -8.65 25.10
N THR A 77 -7.74 -7.62 25.41
CA THR A 77 -9.20 -7.70 25.33
C THR A 77 -9.69 -7.30 23.94
N LYS A 78 -10.95 -7.68 23.67
CA LYS A 78 -11.60 -7.27 22.42
C LYS A 78 -11.58 -5.74 22.27
N GLU A 79 -11.99 -5.03 23.32
CA GLU A 79 -12.09 -3.56 23.33
C GLU A 79 -10.71 -2.90 23.07
N SER A 80 -9.67 -3.39 23.74
CA SER A 80 -8.31 -2.85 23.57
C SER A 80 -7.80 -3.08 22.15
N LEU A 81 -8.13 -4.22 21.54
CA LEU A 81 -7.71 -4.52 20.17
C LEU A 81 -8.49 -3.69 19.14
N ASP A 82 -9.80 -3.50 19.36
CA ASP A 82 -10.62 -2.63 18.52
C ASP A 82 -10.12 -1.17 18.58
N ASP A 83 -9.74 -0.66 19.76
CA ASP A 83 -9.15 0.67 19.93
C ASP A 83 -7.80 0.80 19.19
N LEU A 84 -6.98 -0.27 19.19
CA LEU A 84 -5.73 -0.30 18.44
C LEU A 84 -5.99 -0.25 16.91
N PHE A 85 -6.98 -0.97 16.43
CA PHE A 85 -7.35 -0.93 15.00
C PHE A 85 -7.80 0.46 14.58
N VAL A 86 -8.66 1.11 15.34
CA VAL A 86 -9.10 2.49 15.08
C VAL A 86 -7.91 3.45 15.09
N GLY A 87 -7.01 3.33 16.06
CA GLY A 87 -5.80 4.16 16.11
C GLY A 87 -4.86 3.93 14.91
N MET A 88 -4.76 2.71 14.41
CA MET A 88 -3.93 2.42 13.23
C MET A 88 -4.59 2.89 11.93
N GLU A 89 -5.90 2.83 11.83
CA GLU A 89 -6.65 3.39 10.71
C GLU A 89 -6.39 4.89 10.56
N ASP A 90 -6.45 5.65 11.65
CA ASP A 90 -6.14 7.10 11.66
C ASP A 90 -4.71 7.41 11.17
N VAL A 91 -3.75 6.54 11.41
CA VAL A 91 -2.36 6.70 10.97
C VAL A 91 -2.21 6.49 9.46
N ILE A 92 -2.96 5.57 8.88
CA ILE A 92 -2.88 5.23 7.45
C ILE A 92 -3.79 6.12 6.62
N SER A 93 -5.05 6.28 7.06
CA SER A 93 -6.07 6.99 6.30
C SER A 93 -5.89 8.50 6.34
N ALA A 94 -4.92 8.98 5.57
CA ALA A 94 -4.92 10.37 5.12
C ALA A 94 -5.88 10.58 3.92
N GLY A 95 -7.01 9.84 3.86
CA GLY A 95 -7.97 9.88 2.74
C GLY A 95 -8.96 8.70 2.79
N ASP A 96 -9.90 8.68 1.85
CA ASP A 96 -10.99 7.72 1.71
C ASP A 96 -10.56 6.27 1.34
N ALA A 97 -9.43 5.79 1.82
CA ALA A 97 -8.94 4.47 1.50
C ALA A 97 -9.42 3.44 2.53
N ASP A 98 -9.91 2.33 2.03
CA ASP A 98 -10.34 1.20 2.84
C ASP A 98 -9.11 0.44 3.36
N VAL A 99 -8.96 0.38 4.68
CA VAL A 99 -7.83 -0.27 5.34
C VAL A 99 -8.38 -1.34 6.27
N ALA A 100 -7.96 -2.57 6.07
CA ALA A 100 -8.30 -3.66 6.96
C ALA A 100 -7.06 -4.15 7.72
N PHE A 101 -7.24 -4.43 9.00
CA PHE A 101 -6.22 -5.00 9.87
C PHE A 101 -6.62 -6.38 10.34
N ARG A 102 -5.63 -7.25 10.49
CA ARG A 102 -5.79 -8.56 11.12
C ARG A 102 -4.65 -8.79 12.08
N VAL A 103 -4.95 -9.40 13.21
CA VAL A 103 -3.94 -9.88 14.14
C VAL A 103 -4.18 -11.36 14.38
N VAL A 104 -3.12 -12.11 14.28
CA VAL A 104 -3.13 -13.57 14.48
C VAL A 104 -2.02 -13.91 15.48
N SER A 105 -2.35 -14.69 16.48
CA SER A 105 -1.38 -15.37 17.33
C SER A 105 -1.27 -16.81 16.87
N VAL A 106 -0.06 -17.25 16.57
CA VAL A 106 0.20 -18.63 16.15
C VAL A 106 1.14 -19.32 17.13
N VAL A 107 1.01 -20.64 17.23
CA VAL A 107 1.79 -21.51 18.10
C VAL A 107 2.26 -22.73 17.30
N LEU A 108 3.37 -23.34 17.74
CA LEU A 108 3.79 -24.63 17.21
C LEU A 108 3.00 -25.74 17.92
N ASP A 109 2.46 -26.68 17.16
CA ASP A 109 1.90 -27.92 17.70
C ASP A 109 3.03 -28.93 17.86
N PRO A 110 3.34 -29.37 19.10
CA PRO A 110 4.46 -30.25 19.35
C PRO A 110 4.28 -31.67 18.82
N ASP A 111 3.03 -32.08 18.55
CA ASP A 111 2.71 -33.42 18.06
C ASP A 111 2.85 -33.55 16.54
N THR A 112 2.56 -32.46 15.82
CA THR A 112 2.52 -32.46 14.34
C THR A 112 3.58 -31.58 13.71
N ASP A 113 4.29 -30.77 14.49
CA ASP A 113 5.27 -29.77 14.02
C ASP A 113 4.66 -28.74 13.06
N GLU A 114 3.34 -28.54 13.17
CA GLU A 114 2.58 -27.59 12.35
C GLU A 114 2.36 -26.27 13.11
N VAL A 115 2.38 -25.16 12.36
CA VAL A 115 2.01 -23.85 12.90
C VAL A 115 0.49 -23.76 12.95
N LYS A 116 -0.07 -23.62 14.15
CA LYS A 116 -1.53 -23.53 14.38
C LYS A 116 -1.93 -22.17 14.91
N VAL A 117 -3.13 -21.75 14.54
CA VAL A 117 -3.73 -20.52 15.04
C VAL A 117 -4.12 -20.67 16.50
N HIS A 118 -3.56 -19.84 17.37
CA HIS A 118 -3.97 -19.74 18.76
C HIS A 118 -5.25 -18.91 18.87
N TRP A 119 -5.25 -17.70 18.30
CA TRP A 119 -6.42 -16.84 18.12
C TRP A 119 -6.19 -15.87 16.96
N SER A 120 -7.27 -15.33 16.42
CA SER A 120 -7.21 -14.27 15.40
C SER A 120 -8.36 -13.29 15.54
N ARG A 121 -8.14 -12.05 15.13
CA ARG A 121 -9.14 -10.98 15.06
C ARG A 121 -8.83 -10.04 13.90
N ASP A 122 -9.90 -9.50 13.30
CA ASP A 122 -9.79 -8.44 12.29
C ASP A 122 -10.48 -7.14 12.76
N SER A 123 -10.27 -6.07 12.01
CA SER A 123 -10.86 -4.75 12.26
C SER A 123 -12.38 -4.73 12.11
N ASP A 124 -12.97 -5.69 11.39
CA ASP A 124 -14.40 -5.82 11.22
C ASP A 124 -15.05 -6.59 12.38
N GLY A 125 -14.28 -7.02 13.37
CA GLY A 125 -14.72 -7.77 14.53
C GLY A 125 -14.87 -9.27 14.27
N GLY A 126 -14.37 -9.76 13.13
CA GLY A 126 -14.37 -11.18 12.76
C GLY A 126 -13.20 -11.97 13.35
N THR A 127 -13.18 -13.26 13.02
CA THR A 127 -12.09 -14.20 13.31
C THR A 127 -11.65 -14.83 11.99
N PRO A 128 -10.73 -14.18 11.26
CA PRO A 128 -10.38 -14.59 9.90
C PRO A 128 -9.77 -16.01 9.83
N TYR A 129 -9.12 -16.42 10.90
CA TYR A 129 -8.54 -17.75 11.03
C TYR A 129 -9.16 -18.47 12.23
N ALA A 130 -9.63 -19.70 12.03
CA ALA A 130 -10.21 -20.48 13.13
C ALA A 130 -9.14 -20.93 14.12
N ALA A 131 -9.40 -20.79 15.43
CA ALA A 131 -8.49 -21.29 16.44
C ALA A 131 -8.26 -22.81 16.31
N GLY A 132 -7.02 -23.24 16.40
CA GLY A 132 -6.59 -24.63 16.21
C GLY A 132 -6.42 -25.07 14.75
N ALA A 133 -6.82 -24.25 13.77
CA ALA A 133 -6.54 -24.53 12.36
C ALA A 133 -5.05 -24.34 12.05
N VAL A 134 -4.56 -25.07 11.05
CA VAL A 134 -3.22 -24.84 10.50
C VAL A 134 -3.18 -23.45 9.88
N TYR A 135 -2.17 -22.66 10.24
CA TYR A 135 -1.97 -21.34 9.67
C TYR A 135 -1.34 -21.48 8.28
N ASP A 136 -1.98 -20.93 7.28
CA ASP A 136 -1.59 -21.02 5.86
C ASP A 136 -0.65 -19.90 5.39
N GLY A 137 -0.28 -18.98 6.32
CA GLY A 137 0.67 -17.91 6.03
C GLY A 137 2.13 -18.38 6.03
N ASP A 138 3.00 -17.51 5.48
CA ASP A 138 4.45 -17.79 5.39
C ASP A 138 5.13 -17.57 6.75
N VAL A 139 5.13 -18.60 7.59
CA VAL A 139 5.83 -18.66 8.88
C VAL A 139 6.69 -19.91 8.93
N ASP A 140 8.00 -19.70 9.11
CA ASP A 140 8.93 -20.81 9.34
C ASP A 140 8.68 -21.41 10.74
N PRO A 141 8.31 -22.71 10.86
CA PRO A 141 8.14 -23.37 12.16
C PRO A 141 9.36 -23.24 13.07
N ALA A 142 10.56 -23.14 12.50
CA ALA A 142 11.81 -22.97 13.27
C ALA A 142 11.88 -21.63 14.04
N LEU A 143 11.00 -20.69 13.77
CA LEU A 143 10.84 -19.43 14.53
C LEU A 143 10.04 -19.62 15.83
N LEU A 144 9.38 -20.74 16.00
CA LEU A 144 8.54 -21.06 17.16
C LEU A 144 9.21 -22.16 17.99
N ASP A 145 9.09 -22.04 19.28
CA ASP A 145 9.37 -23.12 20.23
C ASP A 145 8.04 -23.64 20.83
N ASP A 146 8.07 -24.81 21.46
CA ASP A 146 6.87 -25.48 22.00
C ASP A 146 6.10 -24.64 23.04
N ALA A 147 6.71 -23.63 23.59
CA ALA A 147 6.14 -22.83 24.68
C ALA A 147 5.72 -21.41 24.23
N SER A 148 6.18 -20.95 23.08
CA SER A 148 5.98 -19.55 22.65
C SER A 148 4.89 -19.40 21.58
N SER A 149 4.36 -18.19 21.47
CA SER A 149 3.54 -17.79 20.33
C SER A 149 4.28 -16.75 19.48
N LEU A 150 3.83 -16.60 18.25
CA LEU A 150 4.25 -15.52 17.36
C LEU A 150 3.02 -14.65 17.04
N ILE A 151 3.14 -13.36 17.22
CA ILE A 151 2.10 -12.40 16.85
C ILE A 151 2.37 -11.95 15.42
N ILE A 152 1.37 -12.06 14.57
CA ILE A 152 1.39 -11.65 13.18
C ILE A 152 0.33 -10.58 13.01
N ALA A 153 0.73 -9.40 12.55
CA ALA A 153 -0.19 -8.35 12.16
C ALA A 153 -0.15 -8.18 10.65
N GLU A 154 -1.30 -8.25 10.04
CA GLU A 154 -1.52 -8.10 8.60
C GLU A 154 -2.29 -6.81 8.37
N THR A 155 -1.85 -6.03 7.39
CA THR A 155 -2.53 -4.82 6.94
C THR A 155 -2.83 -4.97 5.47
N SER A 156 -4.09 -4.84 5.12
CA SER A 156 -4.59 -4.80 3.75
C SER A 156 -5.08 -3.39 3.44
N TYR A 157 -4.54 -2.78 2.39
CA TYR A 157 -4.80 -1.40 2.02
C TYR A 157 -5.15 -1.32 0.54
N ASP A 158 -6.35 -0.82 0.24
CA ASP A 158 -6.78 -0.61 -1.14
C ASP A 158 -6.28 0.75 -1.66
N TYR A 159 -5.15 0.70 -2.35
CA TYR A 159 -4.53 1.91 -2.89
C TYR A 159 -5.24 2.35 -4.16
N ALA A 160 -5.84 3.55 -4.09
CA ALA A 160 -6.49 4.20 -5.21
C ALA A 160 -6.04 5.66 -5.29
N SER A 161 -5.13 5.99 -6.20
CA SER A 161 -4.83 7.40 -6.49
C SER A 161 -5.73 7.96 -7.58
N PRO A 162 -5.92 9.28 -7.64
CA PRO A 162 -6.74 9.92 -8.67
C PRO A 162 -6.30 9.65 -10.10
N ILE A 163 -5.03 9.30 -10.31
CA ILE A 163 -4.44 9.02 -11.63
C ILE A 163 -4.48 7.52 -11.92
N SER A 164 -3.99 6.69 -10.99
CA SER A 164 -3.96 5.24 -11.18
C SER A 164 -5.35 4.65 -11.29
N GLN A 165 -6.31 5.15 -10.52
CA GLN A 165 -7.69 4.69 -10.53
C GLN A 165 -8.35 4.77 -11.93
N LYS A 166 -7.99 5.79 -12.72
CA LYS A 166 -8.50 5.96 -14.09
C LYS A 166 -7.77 5.15 -15.15
N VAL A 167 -6.53 4.74 -14.89
CA VAL A 167 -5.65 4.11 -15.88
C VAL A 167 -5.42 2.63 -15.59
N ILE A 168 -5.19 2.27 -14.32
CA ILE A 168 -4.81 0.92 -13.89
C ILE A 168 -5.90 0.30 -13.00
N GLY A 169 -6.72 1.11 -12.33
CA GLY A 169 -7.64 0.70 -11.27
C GLY A 169 -6.99 0.77 -9.88
N ALA A 170 -7.81 0.46 -8.86
CA ALA A 170 -7.30 0.28 -7.49
C ALA A 170 -6.54 -1.04 -7.41
N PHE A 171 -5.52 -1.11 -6.56
CA PHE A 171 -4.81 -2.35 -6.29
C PHE A 171 -4.54 -2.50 -4.78
N MET A 172 -4.70 -3.74 -4.33
CA MET A 172 -4.52 -4.08 -2.92
C MET A 172 -3.04 -4.21 -2.58
N MET A 173 -2.64 -3.57 -1.48
CA MET A 173 -1.32 -3.72 -0.88
C MET A 173 -1.46 -4.45 0.45
N GLU A 174 -0.85 -5.61 0.55
CA GLU A 174 -0.77 -6.36 1.79
C GLU A 174 0.60 -6.21 2.42
N LYS A 175 0.64 -6.02 3.73
CA LYS A 175 1.86 -5.97 4.53
C LYS A 175 1.67 -6.81 5.78
N THR A 176 2.70 -7.58 6.09
CA THR A 176 2.74 -8.44 7.26
C THR A 176 3.92 -8.07 8.13
N ALA A 177 3.71 -8.10 9.43
CA ALA A 177 4.75 -7.92 10.43
C ALA A 177 4.61 -8.99 11.52
N THR A 178 5.73 -9.51 11.99
CA THR A 178 5.77 -10.55 13.01
C THR A 178 6.55 -10.09 14.24
N ARG A 179 6.08 -10.47 15.42
CA ARG A 179 6.73 -10.15 16.71
C ARG A 179 6.57 -11.31 17.70
N TRP A 180 7.62 -11.57 18.46
CA TRP A 180 7.49 -12.43 19.63
C TRP A 180 6.91 -11.65 20.80
N PRO A 181 6.04 -12.27 21.64
CA PRO A 181 5.60 -11.70 22.89
C PRO A 181 6.81 -11.31 23.77
N ARG A 182 6.72 -10.17 24.45
CA ARG A 182 7.82 -9.65 25.25
C ARG A 182 7.64 -9.85 26.74
N MET A 183 6.40 -9.93 27.20
CA MET A 183 6.05 -9.98 28.63
C MET A 183 5.56 -11.36 29.07
N SER A 184 5.28 -12.26 28.14
CA SER A 184 4.80 -13.62 28.37
C SER A 184 5.30 -14.54 27.25
N SER A 185 5.16 -15.86 27.43
CA SER A 185 5.42 -16.80 26.34
C SER A 185 4.36 -16.74 25.25
N LYS A 186 3.10 -16.44 25.62
CA LYS A 186 1.96 -16.33 24.71
C LYS A 186 1.10 -15.13 25.11
N VAL A 187 0.61 -14.37 24.12
CA VAL A 187 -0.40 -13.33 24.35
C VAL A 187 -1.78 -14.00 24.31
N GLN A 188 -2.53 -13.88 25.38
CA GLN A 188 -3.89 -14.43 25.48
C GLN A 188 -4.90 -13.42 24.91
N TYR A 189 -5.92 -13.93 24.24
CA TYR A 189 -7.06 -13.11 23.82
C TYR A 189 -8.22 -13.33 24.79
N CYS A 190 -8.78 -12.24 25.32
CA CYS A 190 -9.87 -12.29 26.31
C CYS A 190 -11.14 -11.69 25.71
N VAL A 191 -12.17 -12.48 25.59
CA VAL A 191 -13.52 -12.02 25.15
C VAL A 191 -14.16 -11.16 26.23
N SER A 192 -13.90 -11.47 27.50
CA SER A 192 -14.33 -10.70 28.67
C SER A 192 -13.35 -10.92 29.83
N ALA A 193 -13.43 -10.10 30.87
CA ALA A 193 -12.61 -10.26 32.06
C ALA A 193 -12.75 -11.68 32.64
N GLY A 194 -11.66 -12.46 32.60
CA GLY A 194 -11.60 -13.84 33.09
C GLY A 194 -11.96 -14.94 32.08
N SER A 195 -12.29 -14.59 30.82
CA SER A 195 -12.51 -15.55 29.74
C SER A 195 -11.47 -15.36 28.63
N CYS A 196 -10.29 -15.91 28.85
CA CYS A 196 -9.16 -15.80 27.94
C CYS A 196 -8.85 -17.15 27.28
N THR A 197 -8.21 -17.11 26.11
CA THR A 197 -7.65 -18.29 25.45
C THR A 197 -6.47 -18.83 26.29
N SER A 198 -6.39 -20.12 26.41
CA SER A 198 -5.31 -20.81 27.17
C SER A 198 -4.19 -21.24 26.25
#